data_8bc3c2584eadcb63d25f3cf37aeb5a4c
#
_entry.id   8bc3c2584eadcb63d25f3cf37aeb5a4c
#
_cell.length_a   1.000
_cell.length_b   1.000
_cell.length_c   1.000
_cell.angle_alpha   90.00
_cell.angle_beta   90.00
_cell.angle_gamma   90.00
#
_symmetry.space_group_name_H-M   'P 1'
#
loop_
_entity.id
_entity.type
_entity.pdbx_description
1 polymer ?
#
loop_
_entity_poly.entity_id
_entity_poly.type
_entity_poly.pdbx_seq_one_letter_code
_entity_poly.pdbx_strand_id
1 'polypeptide(L)'
;ALNIRMFAHTALAANWLVLLALWVWLCAEQSENRPSTGKLCLWWGVLGLLCAGIHLYYLPMVGMVLVATCVQRGLEKRGPAAVVLPIVSFCAVALAELFVLGAFAANFAGYSNGYLSGADLANLFVPGLGASWEQEVYAGLGTTAAIVLALAGLLVQRKKAAEFFRRHTHIVVAAVVLLVLDAVASMGNTITFGGRTLFTVPIPQVLMDFWAMFSSCARLAWLAGMLLSVAACGLVLRFWNGAAAAVLLAVCAAAQGFGLRTELTKRYTTYHDAAYYEDTTQLTDPAWEQLAASGQFSRLAFASFDFEHDDFWDLVAFAADHGWTSNSFYMGHMDGNLAAVTLAGEMNTLAPDTLYAFIDEDELARSDYALHYYRLDGILLGSVEPIHGLTEEPAVDIPAHTMALQKSSVINGTADADTVTLNEGGELLTEAWMLFPGSYRVTLTGSGFDHSYIYARHGLINQETYKMEVNFTGIAPDEMVFEFSTGEPLYYWRTAVHALDDTPIAVTVIKVEKIG
;
A
#
# COMPACT_ATOMS: atom_id res chain seq x y z
N ALA A 1 -4.49 -16.41 -1.09
CA ALA A 1 -3.71 -15.19 -1.33
C ALA A 1 -3.56 -14.87 -2.81
N LEU A 2 -2.97 -15.74 -3.62
CA LEU A 2 -2.84 -15.54 -5.08
C LEU A 2 -4.18 -15.17 -5.76
N ASN A 3 -5.28 -15.75 -5.31
CA ASN A 3 -6.58 -15.61 -5.96
C ASN A 3 -7.28 -14.30 -5.70
N ILE A 4 -7.18 -13.78 -4.49
CA ILE A 4 -7.80 -12.50 -4.11
C ILE A 4 -7.12 -11.36 -4.87
N ARG A 5 -5.80 -11.45 -5.09
CA ARG A 5 -5.02 -10.38 -5.71
C ARG A 5 -5.03 -10.36 -7.24
N MET A 6 -5.32 -11.49 -7.87
CA MET A 6 -5.41 -11.53 -9.34
C MET A 6 -6.41 -10.54 -9.93
N PHE A 7 -7.29 -9.95 -9.13
CA PHE A 7 -8.37 -9.13 -9.61
C PHE A 7 -8.41 -7.70 -9.03
N ALA A 8 -7.73 -7.46 -7.90
CA ALA A 8 -7.60 -6.12 -7.34
C ALA A 8 -6.34 -5.39 -7.84
N HIS A 9 -5.27 -6.14 -8.14
CA HIS A 9 -4.01 -5.60 -8.65
C HIS A 9 -3.60 -6.37 -9.90
N THR A 10 -4.11 -5.98 -11.06
CA THR A 10 -3.91 -6.69 -12.33
C THR A 10 -2.44 -6.90 -12.69
N ALA A 11 -1.58 -5.93 -12.41
CA ALA A 11 -0.14 -6.05 -12.63
C ALA A 11 0.50 -7.17 -11.78
N LEU A 12 -0.02 -7.43 -10.57
CA LEU A 12 0.39 -8.55 -9.71
C LEU A 12 -0.16 -9.90 -10.15
N ALA A 13 -1.04 -9.95 -11.15
CA ALA A 13 -1.51 -11.20 -11.76
C ALA A 13 -0.48 -11.82 -12.73
N ALA A 14 0.59 -11.11 -13.10
CA ALA A 14 1.62 -11.58 -14.01
C ALA A 14 2.55 -12.66 -13.42
N ASN A 15 1.99 -13.58 -12.62
CA ASN A 15 2.71 -14.70 -11.99
C ASN A 15 3.40 -15.63 -13.00
N TRP A 16 3.00 -15.57 -14.27
CA TRP A 16 3.66 -16.29 -15.36
C TRP A 16 5.15 -15.89 -15.50
N LEU A 17 5.55 -14.68 -15.06
CA LEU A 17 6.96 -14.25 -15.03
C LEU A 17 7.81 -15.15 -14.13
N VAL A 18 7.29 -15.49 -12.94
CA VAL A 18 7.96 -16.42 -12.01
C VAL A 18 8.04 -17.82 -12.61
N LEU A 19 6.95 -18.29 -13.22
CA LEU A 19 6.95 -19.61 -13.90
C LEU A 19 7.92 -19.63 -15.08
N LEU A 20 8.01 -18.54 -15.84
CA LEU A 20 8.98 -18.39 -16.93
C LEU A 20 10.42 -18.39 -16.41
N ALA A 21 10.69 -17.71 -15.30
CA ALA A 21 12.01 -17.74 -14.67
C ALA A 21 12.39 -19.14 -14.19
N LEU A 22 11.45 -19.85 -13.54
CA LEU A 22 11.65 -21.25 -13.14
C LEU A 22 11.90 -22.14 -14.35
N TRP A 23 11.17 -21.95 -15.45
CA TRP A 23 11.40 -22.67 -16.70
C TRP A 23 12.78 -22.38 -17.30
N VAL A 24 13.23 -21.12 -17.33
CA VAL A 24 14.58 -20.74 -17.79
C VAL A 24 15.64 -21.43 -16.94
N TRP A 25 15.46 -21.47 -15.61
CA TRP A 25 16.35 -22.18 -14.70
C TRP A 25 16.40 -23.69 -15.00
N LEU A 26 15.23 -24.34 -15.13
CA LEU A 26 15.17 -25.77 -15.45
C LEU A 26 15.77 -26.11 -16.83
N CYS A 27 15.58 -25.24 -17.83
CA CYS A 27 16.22 -25.38 -19.14
C CYS A 27 17.75 -25.27 -19.06
N ALA A 28 18.28 -24.49 -18.13
CA ALA A 28 19.71 -24.35 -17.91
C ALA A 28 20.37 -25.67 -17.42
N GLU A 29 19.59 -26.60 -16.86
CA GLU A 29 20.06 -27.89 -16.38
C GLU A 29 20.10 -28.98 -17.46
N GLN A 30 19.30 -28.90 -18.52
CA GLN A 30 19.20 -29.93 -19.53
C GLN A 30 20.57 -30.25 -20.14
N SER A 31 21.02 -31.51 -20.00
CA SER A 31 22.37 -31.92 -20.40
C SER A 31 22.62 -31.95 -21.90
N GLU A 32 21.58 -32.22 -22.69
CA GLU A 32 21.68 -32.39 -24.14
C GLU A 32 21.52 -31.11 -24.95
N ASN A 33 20.77 -30.12 -24.45
CA ASN A 33 20.46 -28.85 -25.14
C ASN A 33 20.69 -27.63 -24.23
N ARG A 34 21.81 -27.59 -23.54
CA ARG A 34 22.11 -26.48 -22.61
C ARG A 34 22.26 -25.15 -23.36
N PRO A 35 21.58 -24.10 -22.92
CA PRO A 35 21.73 -22.79 -23.53
C PRO A 35 23.14 -22.25 -23.32
N SER A 36 23.67 -21.57 -24.33
CA SER A 36 24.93 -20.81 -24.22
C SER A 36 24.78 -19.68 -23.19
N THR A 37 25.89 -19.20 -22.65
CA THR A 37 25.88 -18.04 -21.73
C THR A 37 25.21 -16.82 -22.37
N GLY A 38 25.46 -16.54 -23.65
CA GLY A 38 24.80 -15.45 -24.37
C GLY A 38 23.28 -15.60 -24.47
N LYS A 39 22.78 -16.82 -24.71
CA LYS A 39 21.34 -17.10 -24.73
C LYS A 39 20.71 -16.93 -23.35
N LEU A 40 21.40 -17.31 -22.28
CA LEU A 40 20.96 -17.06 -20.92
C LEU A 40 20.95 -15.57 -20.58
N CYS A 41 21.97 -14.82 -20.98
CA CYS A 41 21.97 -13.36 -20.82
C CYS A 41 20.76 -12.71 -21.52
N LEU A 42 20.45 -13.16 -22.73
CA LEU A 42 19.26 -12.67 -23.45
C LEU A 42 17.98 -12.97 -22.68
N TRP A 43 17.78 -14.22 -22.22
CA TRP A 43 16.57 -14.61 -21.49
C TRP A 43 16.42 -13.84 -20.16
N TRP A 44 17.52 -13.72 -19.39
CA TRP A 44 17.50 -12.98 -18.13
C TRP A 44 17.36 -11.48 -18.35
N GLY A 45 17.93 -10.92 -19.41
CA GLY A 45 17.72 -9.53 -19.80
C GLY A 45 16.25 -9.24 -20.14
N VAL A 46 15.62 -10.11 -20.95
CA VAL A 46 14.17 -10.00 -21.25
C VAL A 46 13.31 -10.12 -19.99
N LEU A 47 13.66 -11.06 -19.09
CA LEU A 47 12.96 -11.15 -17.79
C LEU A 47 13.13 -9.88 -16.95
N GLY A 48 14.32 -9.28 -16.93
CA GLY A 48 14.57 -8.00 -16.25
C GLY A 48 13.70 -6.87 -16.80
N LEU A 49 13.62 -6.76 -18.14
CA LEU A 49 12.74 -5.81 -18.83
C LEU A 49 11.29 -5.98 -18.41
N LEU A 50 10.76 -7.20 -18.54
CA LEU A 50 9.36 -7.50 -18.25
C LEU A 50 9.01 -7.29 -16.76
N CYS A 51 9.90 -7.67 -15.85
CA CYS A 51 9.68 -7.47 -14.42
C CYS A 51 9.64 -5.97 -14.07
N ALA A 52 10.56 -5.18 -14.60
CA ALA A 52 10.61 -3.74 -14.36
C ALA A 52 9.41 -3.01 -14.97
N GLY A 53 8.98 -3.40 -16.19
CA GLY A 53 7.87 -2.77 -16.91
C GLY A 53 6.48 -3.19 -16.43
N ILE A 54 6.34 -4.35 -15.76
CA ILE A 54 5.03 -4.84 -15.31
C ILE A 54 4.79 -4.51 -13.83
N HIS A 55 5.69 -4.95 -12.94
CA HIS A 55 5.55 -4.65 -11.51
C HIS A 55 6.84 -4.97 -10.74
N LEU A 56 7.28 -4.02 -9.90
CA LEU A 56 8.55 -4.08 -9.18
C LEU A 56 8.72 -5.33 -8.29
N TYR A 57 7.64 -5.90 -7.73
CA TYR A 57 7.72 -7.13 -6.92
C TYR A 57 8.27 -8.34 -7.67
N TYR A 58 8.17 -8.36 -9.00
CA TYR A 58 8.75 -9.45 -9.79
C TYR A 58 10.27 -9.37 -9.91
N LEU A 59 10.88 -8.18 -9.72
CA LEU A 59 12.34 -8.05 -9.74
C LEU A 59 13.01 -8.90 -8.65
N PRO A 60 12.66 -8.78 -7.35
CA PRO A 60 13.24 -9.64 -6.32
C PRO A 60 12.84 -11.11 -6.49
N MET A 61 11.58 -11.45 -6.85
CA MET A 61 11.16 -12.85 -7.04
C MET A 61 11.96 -13.54 -8.14
N VAL A 62 12.01 -12.92 -9.32
CA VAL A 62 12.76 -13.46 -10.47
C VAL A 62 14.27 -13.38 -10.25
N GLY A 63 14.73 -12.31 -9.56
CA GLY A 63 16.12 -12.16 -9.14
C GLY A 63 16.61 -13.30 -8.23
N MET A 64 15.77 -13.76 -7.28
CA MET A 64 16.10 -14.93 -6.44
C MET A 64 16.23 -16.22 -7.27
N VAL A 65 15.38 -16.41 -8.30
CA VAL A 65 15.53 -17.54 -9.25
C VAL A 65 16.83 -17.43 -10.05
N LEU A 66 17.21 -16.23 -10.45
CA LEU A 66 18.51 -15.97 -11.10
C LEU A 66 19.67 -16.34 -10.17
N VAL A 67 19.61 -15.95 -8.89
CA VAL A 67 20.62 -16.35 -7.89
C VAL A 67 20.71 -17.87 -7.79
N ALA A 68 19.58 -18.58 -7.71
CA ALA A 68 19.56 -20.04 -7.72
C ALA A 68 20.23 -20.62 -8.97
N THR A 69 19.94 -20.07 -10.16
CA THR A 69 20.59 -20.44 -11.41
C THR A 69 22.11 -20.26 -11.34
N CYS A 70 22.56 -19.12 -10.78
CA CYS A 70 23.99 -18.82 -10.63
C CYS A 70 24.67 -19.73 -9.62
N VAL A 71 24.03 -20.04 -8.48
CA VAL A 71 24.52 -21.00 -7.49
C VAL A 71 24.72 -22.37 -8.14
N GLN A 72 23.72 -22.87 -8.84
CA GLN A 72 23.82 -24.15 -9.55
C GLN A 72 24.99 -24.16 -10.54
N ARG A 73 25.11 -23.14 -11.39
CA ARG A 73 26.20 -23.03 -12.37
C ARG A 73 27.58 -22.92 -11.72
N GLY A 74 27.65 -22.24 -10.56
CA GLY A 74 28.89 -22.20 -9.75
C GLY A 74 29.28 -23.57 -9.22
N LEU A 75 28.31 -24.33 -8.67
CA LEU A 75 28.51 -25.71 -8.21
C LEU A 75 28.92 -26.66 -9.36
N GLU A 76 28.41 -26.42 -10.56
CA GLU A 76 28.81 -27.13 -11.79
C GLU A 76 30.18 -26.67 -12.35
N LYS A 77 30.85 -25.71 -11.71
CA LYS A 77 32.16 -25.14 -12.13
C LYS A 77 32.16 -24.59 -13.56
N ARG A 78 31.09 -23.85 -13.95
CA ARG A 78 30.91 -23.33 -15.32
C ARG A 78 31.81 -22.13 -15.66
N GLY A 79 32.59 -21.66 -14.76
CA GLY A 79 33.42 -20.47 -14.92
C GLY A 79 32.69 -19.15 -14.60
N PRO A 80 33.44 -18.10 -14.25
CA PRO A 80 32.87 -16.86 -13.70
C PRO A 80 31.93 -16.12 -14.67
N ALA A 81 32.25 -16.10 -15.96
CA ALA A 81 31.42 -15.43 -16.96
C ALA A 81 30.01 -16.03 -17.05
N ALA A 82 29.88 -17.35 -16.89
CA ALA A 82 28.61 -18.03 -16.95
C ALA A 82 27.73 -17.80 -15.70
N VAL A 83 28.31 -17.29 -14.62
CA VAL A 83 27.62 -16.92 -13.38
C VAL A 83 27.29 -15.42 -13.38
N VAL A 84 28.28 -14.58 -13.72
CA VAL A 84 28.17 -13.11 -13.56
C VAL A 84 27.38 -12.46 -14.69
N LEU A 85 27.59 -12.88 -15.96
CA LEU A 85 26.99 -12.17 -17.10
C LEU A 85 25.45 -12.20 -17.11
N PRO A 86 24.74 -13.32 -16.73
CA PRO A 86 23.29 -13.29 -16.61
C PRO A 86 22.78 -12.29 -15.56
N ILE A 87 23.49 -12.12 -14.42
CA ILE A 87 23.16 -11.12 -13.40
C ILE A 87 23.31 -9.71 -13.96
N VAL A 88 24.45 -9.44 -14.59
CA VAL A 88 24.71 -8.13 -15.19
C VAL A 88 23.66 -7.80 -16.25
N SER A 89 23.29 -8.77 -17.10
CA SER A 89 22.27 -8.58 -18.13
C SER A 89 20.89 -8.27 -17.52
N PHE A 90 20.47 -9.04 -16.52
CA PHE A 90 19.20 -8.81 -15.82
C PHE A 90 19.17 -7.42 -15.17
N CYS A 91 20.18 -7.10 -14.37
CA CYS A 91 20.23 -5.82 -13.66
C CYS A 91 20.35 -4.62 -14.62
N ALA A 92 21.21 -4.71 -15.62
CA ALA A 92 21.42 -3.59 -16.56
C ALA A 92 20.15 -3.28 -17.36
N VAL A 93 19.46 -4.30 -17.84
CA VAL A 93 18.22 -4.10 -18.62
C VAL A 93 17.08 -3.63 -17.72
N ALA A 94 16.93 -4.20 -16.52
CA ALA A 94 15.94 -3.75 -15.55
C ALA A 94 16.15 -2.29 -15.13
N LEU A 95 17.40 -1.89 -14.84
CA LEU A 95 17.74 -0.50 -14.49
C LEU A 95 17.50 0.46 -15.67
N ALA A 96 17.83 0.05 -16.89
CA ALA A 96 17.56 0.85 -18.08
C ALA A 96 16.05 1.08 -18.27
N GLU A 97 15.23 0.04 -18.09
CA GLU A 97 13.77 0.14 -18.17
C GLU A 97 13.22 1.06 -17.07
N LEU A 98 13.65 0.88 -15.82
CA LEU A 98 13.25 1.75 -14.72
C LEU A 98 13.63 3.23 -14.97
N PHE A 99 14.78 3.46 -15.58
CA PHE A 99 15.19 4.81 -15.95
C PHE A 99 14.27 5.42 -17.02
N VAL A 100 13.93 4.65 -18.05
CA VAL A 100 12.99 5.08 -19.12
C VAL A 100 11.61 5.36 -18.54
N LEU A 101 11.15 4.55 -17.60
CA LEU A 101 9.87 4.73 -16.92
C LEU A 101 9.86 5.86 -15.87
N GLY A 102 10.98 6.56 -15.67
CA GLY A 102 11.07 7.67 -14.73
C GLY A 102 11.15 7.27 -13.24
N ALA A 103 11.45 6.00 -12.93
CA ALA A 103 11.53 5.51 -11.56
C ALA A 103 12.59 6.21 -10.68
N PHE A 104 13.52 6.95 -11.31
CA PHE A 104 14.55 7.73 -10.62
C PHE A 104 14.29 9.24 -10.69
N ALA A 105 13.09 9.67 -11.10
CA ALA A 105 12.72 11.08 -11.05
C ALA A 105 12.71 11.58 -9.59
N ALA A 106 13.06 12.86 -9.38
CA ALA A 106 13.24 13.44 -8.05
C ALA A 106 11.98 13.30 -7.15
N ASN A 107 10.80 13.23 -7.76
CA ASN A 107 9.52 13.10 -7.05
C ASN A 107 9.14 11.66 -6.69
N PHE A 108 9.95 10.68 -7.10
CA PHE A 108 9.78 9.27 -6.76
C PHE A 108 10.56 8.90 -5.48
N ALA A 109 10.88 9.88 -4.65
CA ALA A 109 11.59 9.69 -3.39
C ALA A 109 10.78 8.76 -2.49
N GLY A 110 11.34 7.60 -2.27
CA GLY A 110 10.74 6.42 -1.70
C GLY A 110 9.77 6.65 -0.55
N TYR A 111 8.51 6.45 -0.82
CA TYR A 111 7.52 6.23 0.23
C TYR A 111 7.81 4.85 0.84
N SER A 112 8.44 4.86 2.00
CA SER A 112 8.53 3.70 2.86
C SER A 112 7.48 3.87 3.95
N ASN A 113 6.55 2.92 4.06
CA ASN A 113 5.58 2.90 5.15
C ASN A 113 6.24 2.72 6.54
N GLY A 114 7.56 2.59 6.59
CA GLY A 114 8.30 2.39 7.83
C GLY A 114 8.10 1.01 8.47
N TYR A 115 7.27 0.15 7.89
CA TYR A 115 7.03 -1.22 8.38
C TYR A 115 7.03 -2.24 7.24
N LEU A 116 7.24 -3.51 7.61
CA LEU A 116 7.17 -4.66 6.69
C LEU A 116 5.99 -5.54 7.07
N SER A 117 5.06 -5.75 6.13
CA SER A 117 4.00 -6.75 6.26
C SER A 117 4.55 -8.11 5.81
N GLY A 118 5.13 -8.85 6.77
CA GLY A 118 5.72 -10.17 6.54
C GLY A 118 4.70 -11.30 6.51
N ALA A 119 5.09 -12.44 5.93
CA ALA A 119 4.30 -13.65 5.92
C ALA A 119 4.10 -14.19 7.34
N ASP A 120 2.85 -14.47 7.72
CA ASP A 120 2.55 -15.13 8.99
C ASP A 120 2.74 -16.65 8.86
N LEU A 121 3.49 -17.23 9.80
CA LEU A 121 3.85 -18.65 9.77
C LEU A 121 2.63 -19.58 9.87
N ALA A 122 1.56 -19.18 10.56
CA ALA A 122 0.32 -19.96 10.64
C ALA A 122 -0.38 -20.04 9.29
N ASN A 123 -0.28 -18.99 8.48
CA ASN A 123 -0.88 -18.92 7.15
C ASN A 123 -0.19 -19.82 6.10
N LEU A 124 0.94 -20.42 6.41
CA LEU A 124 1.52 -21.48 5.58
C LEU A 124 0.63 -22.74 5.58
N PHE A 125 -0.10 -22.97 6.67
CA PHE A 125 -0.87 -24.20 6.90
C PHE A 125 -2.37 -23.95 6.84
N VAL A 126 -2.86 -22.84 7.38
CA VAL A 126 -4.29 -22.53 7.50
C VAL A 126 -4.54 -21.10 7.02
N PRO A 127 -5.39 -20.89 6.00
CA PRO A 127 -5.68 -19.56 5.51
C PRO A 127 -6.45 -18.73 6.56
N GLY A 128 -6.23 -17.42 6.56
CA GLY A 128 -7.00 -16.47 7.38
C GLY A 128 -6.60 -16.36 8.85
N LEU A 129 -5.47 -16.94 9.27
CA LEU A 129 -4.99 -16.85 10.66
C LEU A 129 -4.06 -15.64 10.92
N GLY A 130 -3.62 -14.93 9.91
CA GLY A 130 -2.78 -13.73 10.05
C GLY A 130 -3.57 -12.50 10.49
N ALA A 131 -2.86 -11.47 10.93
CA ALA A 131 -3.44 -10.19 11.34
C ALA A 131 -4.04 -9.40 10.15
N SER A 132 -3.57 -9.64 8.93
CA SER A 132 -4.09 -9.01 7.72
C SER A 132 -4.13 -9.98 6.54
N TRP A 133 -4.99 -9.68 5.57
CA TRP A 133 -5.09 -10.43 4.30
C TRP A 133 -3.78 -10.38 3.49
N GLU A 134 -2.93 -9.38 3.70
CA GLU A 134 -1.63 -9.25 3.05
C GLU A 134 -0.61 -10.29 3.50
N GLN A 135 -0.74 -10.81 4.72
CA GLN A 135 0.14 -11.82 5.32
C GLN A 135 -0.19 -13.25 4.88
N GLU A 136 -1.22 -13.41 4.04
CA GLU A 136 -1.69 -14.73 3.64
C GLU A 136 -0.81 -15.34 2.54
N VAL A 137 -0.18 -16.47 2.86
CA VAL A 137 0.78 -17.18 1.99
C VAL A 137 0.40 -18.64 1.72
N TYR A 138 -0.80 -19.06 2.11
CA TYR A 138 -1.30 -20.42 1.89
C TYR A 138 -1.31 -20.78 0.39
N ALA A 139 -0.61 -21.85 0.04
CA ALA A 139 -0.46 -22.27 -1.35
C ALA A 139 -1.71 -22.97 -1.94
N GLY A 140 -2.69 -23.28 -1.10
CA GLY A 140 -3.93 -23.93 -1.49
C GLY A 140 -3.97 -25.44 -1.21
N LEU A 141 -5.19 -25.96 -1.10
CA LEU A 141 -5.43 -27.36 -0.73
C LEU A 141 -4.81 -28.36 -1.71
N GLY A 142 -4.93 -28.07 -3.01
CA GLY A 142 -4.36 -28.95 -4.04
C GLY A 142 -2.84 -28.98 -4.03
N THR A 143 -2.17 -27.85 -3.85
CA THR A 143 -0.71 -27.80 -3.70
C THR A 143 -0.26 -28.55 -2.46
N THR A 144 -0.92 -28.34 -1.32
CA THR A 144 -0.62 -29.07 -0.08
C THR A 144 -0.77 -30.58 -0.26
N ALA A 145 -1.85 -31.03 -0.89
CA ALA A 145 -2.05 -32.44 -1.21
C ALA A 145 -0.95 -33.00 -2.14
N ALA A 146 -0.56 -32.25 -3.17
CA ALA A 146 0.52 -32.65 -4.07
C ALA A 146 1.87 -32.79 -3.34
N ILE A 147 2.18 -31.87 -2.40
CA ILE A 147 3.38 -31.95 -1.54
C ILE A 147 3.34 -33.22 -0.69
N VAL A 148 2.21 -33.54 -0.04
CA VAL A 148 2.05 -34.76 0.77
C VAL A 148 2.24 -36.01 -0.09
N LEU A 149 1.66 -36.05 -1.28
CA LEU A 149 1.82 -37.16 -2.23
C LEU A 149 3.27 -37.29 -2.73
N ALA A 150 3.95 -36.18 -2.99
CA ALA A 150 5.36 -36.19 -3.36
C ALA A 150 6.22 -36.76 -2.22
N LEU A 151 6.01 -36.33 -0.98
CA LEU A 151 6.71 -36.86 0.20
C LEU A 151 6.42 -38.35 0.40
N ALA A 152 5.17 -38.80 0.24
CA ALA A 152 4.82 -40.21 0.31
C ALA A 152 5.54 -41.02 -0.77
N GLY A 153 5.60 -40.52 -2.01
CA GLY A 153 6.35 -41.17 -3.10
C GLY A 153 7.85 -41.29 -2.79
N LEU A 154 8.47 -40.26 -2.22
CA LEU A 154 9.86 -40.26 -1.79
C LEU A 154 10.12 -41.31 -0.69
N LEU A 155 9.22 -41.40 0.30
CA LEU A 155 9.32 -42.35 1.40
C LEU A 155 9.17 -43.81 0.92
N VAL A 156 8.18 -44.08 0.08
CA VAL A 156 7.92 -45.41 -0.48
C VAL A 156 9.09 -45.86 -1.37
N GLN A 157 9.65 -44.97 -2.16
CA GLN A 157 10.73 -45.26 -3.10
C GLN A 157 12.10 -44.72 -2.63
N ARG A 158 12.38 -44.75 -1.31
CA ARG A 158 13.54 -44.09 -0.67
C ARG A 158 14.89 -44.37 -1.36
N LYS A 159 15.12 -45.55 -1.90
CA LYS A 159 16.38 -45.89 -2.61
C LYS A 159 16.51 -45.11 -3.92
N LYS A 160 15.43 -45.08 -4.72
CA LYS A 160 15.38 -44.28 -5.96
C LYS A 160 15.41 -42.79 -5.68
N ALA A 161 14.77 -42.35 -4.60
CA ALA A 161 14.81 -40.95 -4.15
C ALA A 161 16.24 -40.54 -3.79
N ALA A 162 16.97 -41.33 -3.01
CA ALA A 162 18.36 -41.05 -2.66
C ALA A 162 19.27 -40.97 -3.89
N GLU A 163 19.09 -41.87 -4.86
CA GLU A 163 19.83 -41.82 -6.14
C GLU A 163 19.48 -40.57 -6.95
N PHE A 164 18.19 -40.21 -7.03
CA PHE A 164 17.73 -39.01 -7.71
C PHE A 164 18.37 -37.76 -7.11
N PHE A 165 18.29 -37.55 -5.79
CA PHE A 165 18.87 -36.40 -5.11
C PHE A 165 20.40 -36.35 -5.23
N ARG A 166 21.08 -37.50 -5.18
CA ARG A 166 22.53 -37.56 -5.41
C ARG A 166 22.91 -37.15 -6.83
N ARG A 167 22.10 -37.54 -7.83
CA ARG A 167 22.35 -37.19 -9.24
C ARG A 167 22.07 -35.69 -9.51
N HIS A 168 21.10 -35.10 -8.82
CA HIS A 168 20.64 -33.72 -9.01
C HIS A 168 21.04 -32.80 -7.86
N THR A 169 22.14 -33.10 -7.16
CA THR A 169 22.57 -32.35 -5.95
C THR A 169 22.66 -30.83 -6.21
N HIS A 170 23.18 -30.41 -7.35
CA HIS A 170 23.38 -28.99 -7.65
C HIS A 170 22.05 -28.22 -7.74
N ILE A 171 21.04 -28.76 -8.40
CA ILE A 171 19.73 -28.16 -8.49
C ILE A 171 19.00 -28.18 -7.14
N VAL A 172 19.17 -29.28 -6.38
CA VAL A 172 18.57 -29.40 -5.04
C VAL A 172 19.15 -28.33 -4.08
N VAL A 173 20.48 -28.16 -4.09
CA VAL A 173 21.15 -27.13 -3.28
C VAL A 173 20.67 -25.73 -3.73
N ALA A 174 20.59 -25.46 -5.03
CA ALA A 174 20.11 -24.20 -5.56
C ALA A 174 18.64 -23.96 -5.17
N ALA A 175 17.78 -24.99 -5.20
CA ALA A 175 16.38 -24.90 -4.76
C ALA A 175 16.26 -24.59 -3.24
N VAL A 176 17.10 -25.20 -2.41
CA VAL A 176 17.15 -24.92 -0.98
C VAL A 176 17.59 -23.49 -0.73
N VAL A 177 18.65 -23.02 -1.42
CA VAL A 177 19.09 -21.62 -1.33
C VAL A 177 17.96 -20.66 -1.72
N LEU A 178 17.23 -20.97 -2.81
CA LEU A 178 16.09 -20.17 -3.25
C LEU A 178 15.00 -20.10 -2.18
N LEU A 179 14.61 -21.23 -1.59
CA LEU A 179 13.60 -21.29 -0.53
C LEU A 179 14.04 -20.52 0.73
N VAL A 180 15.33 -20.58 1.09
CA VAL A 180 15.85 -19.83 2.24
C VAL A 180 15.83 -18.31 1.96
N LEU A 181 16.26 -17.90 0.77
CA LEU A 181 16.21 -16.49 0.37
C LEU A 181 14.78 -15.95 0.35
N ASP A 182 13.86 -16.73 -0.22
CA ASP A 182 12.45 -16.37 -0.30
C ASP A 182 11.82 -16.29 1.11
N ALA A 183 12.08 -17.27 1.98
CA ALA A 183 11.61 -17.25 3.36
C ALA A 183 12.11 -16.01 4.13
N VAL A 184 13.40 -15.69 4.03
CA VAL A 184 13.98 -14.50 4.66
C VAL A 184 13.33 -13.23 4.09
N ALA A 185 13.22 -13.13 2.77
CA ALA A 185 12.68 -11.95 2.11
C ALA A 185 11.18 -11.75 2.40
N SER A 186 10.41 -12.85 2.50
CA SER A 186 8.95 -12.80 2.68
C SER A 186 8.47 -12.64 4.11
N MET A 187 9.24 -13.09 5.11
CA MET A 187 8.84 -12.98 6.52
C MET A 187 9.01 -11.58 7.10
N GLY A 188 9.81 -10.72 6.47
CA GLY A 188 10.16 -9.42 7.05
C GLY A 188 11.07 -9.56 8.27
N ASN A 189 11.20 -8.47 9.05
CA ASN A 189 12.03 -8.46 10.26
C ASN A 189 11.25 -8.86 11.52
N THR A 190 9.92 -8.89 11.47
CA THR A 190 9.04 -9.29 12.59
C THR A 190 8.36 -10.60 12.26
N ILE A 191 8.75 -11.66 12.96
CA ILE A 191 8.23 -13.00 12.74
C ILE A 191 6.95 -13.17 13.56
N THR A 192 5.85 -13.53 12.87
CA THR A 192 4.53 -13.70 13.47
C THR A 192 3.99 -15.13 13.30
N PHE A 193 3.10 -15.52 14.20
CA PHE A 193 2.34 -16.76 14.14
C PHE A 193 0.91 -16.51 14.63
N GLY A 194 -0.08 -16.65 13.75
CA GLY A 194 -1.48 -16.41 14.07
C GLY A 194 -1.74 -14.97 14.55
N GLY A 195 -1.10 -13.99 13.92
CA GLY A 195 -1.20 -12.57 14.26
C GLY A 195 -0.40 -12.15 15.50
N ARG A 196 0.29 -13.10 16.18
CA ARG A 196 1.11 -12.79 17.35
C ARG A 196 2.57 -12.67 16.97
N THR A 197 3.24 -11.63 17.42
CA THR A 197 4.68 -11.48 17.26
C THR A 197 5.41 -12.50 18.13
N LEU A 198 6.27 -13.30 17.50
CA LEU A 198 7.17 -14.23 18.20
C LEU A 198 8.47 -13.53 18.58
N PHE A 199 9.09 -12.85 17.65
CA PHE A 199 10.29 -12.05 17.85
C PHE A 199 10.52 -11.10 16.67
N THR A 200 11.32 -10.05 16.91
CA THR A 200 11.78 -9.10 15.89
C THR A 200 13.28 -9.17 15.74
N VAL A 201 13.76 -9.29 14.51
CA VAL A 201 15.19 -9.31 14.19
C VAL A 201 15.65 -7.86 13.99
N PRO A 202 16.65 -7.38 14.75
CA PRO A 202 17.19 -6.05 14.52
C PRO A 202 17.96 -6.03 13.19
N ILE A 203 17.57 -5.14 12.28
CA ILE A 203 18.19 -4.96 10.98
C ILE A 203 18.69 -3.50 10.87
N PRO A 204 19.91 -3.26 10.33
CA PRO A 204 20.39 -1.91 10.10
C PRO A 204 19.42 -1.08 9.24
N GLN A 205 19.21 0.19 9.61
CA GLN A 205 18.20 1.06 8.98
C GLN A 205 18.34 1.12 7.45
N VAL A 206 19.54 1.23 6.92
CA VAL A 206 19.80 1.24 5.45
C VAL A 206 19.23 -0.01 4.75
N LEU A 207 19.30 -1.18 5.39
CA LEU A 207 18.73 -2.41 4.84
C LEU A 207 17.22 -2.44 5.02
N MET A 208 16.71 -1.88 6.12
CA MET A 208 15.27 -1.72 6.33
C MET A 208 14.66 -0.80 5.28
N ASP A 209 15.25 0.34 4.99
CA ASP A 209 14.77 1.29 4.00
C ASP A 209 14.70 0.66 2.61
N PHE A 210 15.73 -0.10 2.23
CA PHE A 210 15.73 -0.85 0.98
C PHE A 210 14.63 -1.92 0.95
N TRP A 211 14.46 -2.66 2.06
CA TRP A 211 13.45 -3.73 2.14
C TRP A 211 12.03 -3.16 2.20
N ALA A 212 11.83 -2.04 2.88
CA ALA A 212 10.55 -1.36 3.01
C ALA A 212 10.00 -0.79 1.69
N MET A 213 10.82 -0.70 0.63
CA MET A 213 10.32 -0.48 -0.74
C MET A 213 9.34 -1.60 -1.18
N PHE A 214 9.42 -2.78 -0.53
CA PHE A 214 8.53 -3.91 -0.70
C PHE A 214 7.74 -4.15 0.60
N SER A 215 7.00 -3.13 1.07
CA SER A 215 6.32 -3.13 2.36
C SER A 215 5.47 -4.38 2.61
N SER A 216 4.73 -4.86 1.60
CA SER A 216 4.01 -6.14 1.63
C SER A 216 4.92 -7.32 1.25
N CYS A 217 6.00 -7.52 2.01
CA CYS A 217 7.02 -8.53 1.68
C CYS A 217 6.49 -9.96 1.69
N ALA A 218 5.37 -10.26 2.38
CA ALA A 218 4.69 -11.55 2.30
C ALA A 218 4.35 -11.99 0.87
N ARG A 219 4.17 -11.05 -0.06
CA ARG A 219 3.94 -11.35 -1.49
C ARG A 219 5.10 -12.11 -2.13
N LEU A 220 6.32 -11.95 -1.62
CA LEU A 220 7.49 -12.66 -2.14
C LEU A 220 7.35 -14.18 -1.97
N ALA A 221 6.67 -14.66 -0.91
CA ALA A 221 6.41 -16.08 -0.68
C ALA A 221 5.62 -16.79 -1.80
N TRP A 222 5.05 -16.03 -2.76
CA TRP A 222 4.42 -16.65 -3.94
C TRP A 222 5.43 -17.43 -4.78
N LEU A 223 6.69 -17.00 -4.81
CA LEU A 223 7.77 -17.72 -5.47
C LEU A 223 7.96 -19.11 -4.86
N ALA A 224 8.06 -19.22 -3.51
CA ALA A 224 8.14 -20.52 -2.84
C ALA A 224 6.92 -21.38 -3.14
N GLY A 225 5.71 -20.81 -3.10
CA GLY A 225 4.47 -21.50 -3.43
C GLY A 225 4.49 -22.11 -4.83
N MET A 226 4.96 -21.35 -5.83
CA MET A 226 5.09 -21.83 -7.21
C MET A 226 6.20 -22.87 -7.37
N LEU A 227 7.37 -22.64 -6.77
CA LEU A 227 8.47 -23.61 -6.79
C LEU A 227 8.04 -24.93 -6.17
N LEU A 228 7.40 -24.91 -5.00
CA LEU A 228 6.91 -26.10 -4.32
C LEU A 228 5.84 -26.83 -5.14
N SER A 229 4.93 -26.09 -5.79
CA SER A 229 3.92 -26.67 -6.68
C SER A 229 4.55 -27.40 -7.87
N VAL A 230 5.49 -26.75 -8.55
CA VAL A 230 6.21 -27.35 -9.70
C VAL A 230 7.02 -28.56 -9.24
N ALA A 231 7.75 -28.44 -8.13
CA ALA A 231 8.54 -29.53 -7.58
C ALA A 231 7.66 -30.71 -7.14
N ALA A 232 6.55 -30.47 -6.44
CA ALA A 232 5.62 -31.51 -6.02
C ALA A 232 5.01 -32.25 -7.20
N CYS A 233 4.53 -31.54 -8.22
CA CYS A 233 4.04 -32.17 -9.46
C CYS A 233 5.11 -33.01 -10.14
N GLY A 234 6.34 -32.51 -10.28
CA GLY A 234 7.47 -33.23 -10.86
C GLY A 234 7.83 -34.51 -10.08
N LEU A 235 7.85 -34.41 -8.74
CA LEU A 235 8.11 -35.57 -7.87
C LEU A 235 6.98 -36.60 -7.91
N VAL A 236 5.71 -36.18 -7.96
CA VAL A 236 4.58 -37.12 -8.16
C VAL A 236 4.72 -37.83 -9.48
N LEU A 237 4.96 -37.12 -10.59
CA LEU A 237 5.20 -37.75 -11.91
C LEU A 237 6.40 -38.70 -11.92
N ARG A 238 7.43 -38.43 -11.12
CA ARG A 238 8.67 -39.21 -11.08
C ARG A 238 8.58 -40.46 -10.23
N PHE A 239 7.84 -40.42 -9.10
CA PHE A 239 7.84 -41.47 -8.09
C PHE A 239 6.54 -42.30 -8.04
N TRP A 240 5.52 -41.94 -8.79
CA TRP A 240 4.30 -42.74 -8.96
C TRP A 240 4.25 -43.28 -10.40
N ASN A 241 3.50 -44.38 -10.62
CA ASN A 241 3.32 -44.83 -12.00
C ASN A 241 2.49 -43.82 -12.81
N GLY A 242 2.68 -43.80 -14.14
CA GLY A 242 2.12 -42.76 -14.98
C GLY A 242 0.59 -42.58 -14.84
N ALA A 243 -0.18 -43.67 -14.79
CA ALA A 243 -1.63 -43.60 -14.64
C ALA A 243 -2.03 -43.10 -13.23
N ALA A 244 -1.39 -43.60 -12.17
CA ALA A 244 -1.64 -43.15 -10.81
C ALA A 244 -1.24 -41.69 -10.62
N ALA A 245 -0.09 -41.29 -11.16
CA ALA A 245 0.35 -39.88 -11.09
C ALA A 245 -0.67 -38.95 -11.76
N ALA A 246 -1.20 -39.31 -12.93
CA ALA A 246 -2.21 -38.50 -13.62
C ALA A 246 -3.49 -38.36 -12.80
N VAL A 247 -4.01 -39.46 -12.23
CA VAL A 247 -5.19 -39.43 -11.37
C VAL A 247 -4.94 -38.61 -10.11
N LEU A 248 -3.81 -38.83 -9.42
CA LEU A 248 -3.48 -38.10 -8.20
C LEU A 248 -3.36 -36.58 -8.44
N LEU A 249 -2.71 -36.17 -9.53
CA LEU A 249 -2.60 -34.76 -9.89
C LEU A 249 -3.94 -34.19 -10.32
N ALA A 250 -4.80 -34.95 -11.00
CA ALA A 250 -6.18 -34.51 -11.30
C ALA A 250 -7.00 -34.29 -10.02
N VAL A 251 -6.86 -35.18 -9.03
CA VAL A 251 -7.50 -35.00 -7.72
C VAL A 251 -6.96 -33.76 -7.00
N CYS A 252 -5.63 -33.52 -7.05
CA CYS A 252 -5.05 -32.31 -6.49
C CYS A 252 -5.59 -31.04 -7.18
N ALA A 253 -5.71 -31.06 -8.51
CA ALA A 253 -6.27 -29.94 -9.27
C ALA A 253 -7.74 -29.69 -8.91
N ALA A 254 -8.54 -30.75 -8.77
CA ALA A 254 -9.93 -30.66 -8.33
C ALA A 254 -10.04 -30.11 -6.89
N ALA A 255 -9.18 -30.57 -5.97
CA ALA A 255 -9.10 -30.05 -4.61
C ALA A 255 -8.71 -28.57 -4.58
N GLN A 256 -7.79 -28.14 -5.45
CA GLN A 256 -7.44 -26.72 -5.60
C GLN A 256 -8.64 -25.90 -6.09
N GLY A 257 -9.33 -26.37 -7.15
CA GLY A 257 -10.55 -25.73 -7.66
C GLY A 257 -11.66 -25.65 -6.60
N PHE A 258 -11.83 -26.72 -5.82
CA PHE A 258 -12.78 -26.72 -4.70
C PHE A 258 -12.41 -25.70 -3.62
N GLY A 259 -11.13 -25.57 -3.27
CA GLY A 259 -10.65 -24.55 -2.34
C GLY A 259 -10.88 -23.11 -2.84
N LEU A 260 -10.88 -22.93 -4.18
CA LEU A 260 -11.09 -21.63 -4.83
C LEU A 260 -12.55 -21.29 -5.14
N ARG A 261 -13.46 -22.24 -4.98
CA ARG A 261 -14.83 -22.13 -5.52
C ARG A 261 -15.55 -20.85 -5.08
N THR A 262 -15.39 -20.45 -3.83
CA THR A 262 -16.09 -19.26 -3.28
C THR A 262 -15.65 -18.00 -4.00
N GLU A 263 -14.33 -17.81 -4.14
CA GLU A 263 -13.77 -16.66 -4.84
C GLU A 263 -14.11 -16.68 -6.34
N LEU A 264 -14.00 -17.83 -6.97
CA LEU A 264 -14.36 -17.98 -8.38
C LEU A 264 -15.85 -17.72 -8.62
N THR A 265 -16.74 -18.21 -7.74
CA THR A 265 -18.17 -17.96 -7.85
C THR A 265 -18.49 -16.48 -7.64
N LYS A 266 -17.93 -15.85 -6.59
CA LYS A 266 -18.11 -14.41 -6.35
C LYS A 266 -17.74 -13.60 -7.57
N ARG A 267 -16.61 -13.90 -8.19
CA ARG A 267 -16.15 -13.19 -9.40
C ARG A 267 -17.00 -13.46 -10.61
N TYR A 268 -17.36 -14.73 -10.81
CA TYR A 268 -18.27 -15.09 -11.89
C TYR A 268 -19.58 -14.32 -11.77
N THR A 269 -20.18 -14.25 -10.58
CA THR A 269 -21.41 -13.51 -10.36
C THR A 269 -21.21 -12.02 -10.57
N THR A 270 -20.15 -11.41 -10.01
CA THR A 270 -19.84 -9.98 -10.18
C THR A 270 -19.69 -9.61 -11.66
N TYR A 271 -18.85 -10.35 -12.40
CA TYR A 271 -18.59 -10.01 -13.82
C TYR A 271 -19.70 -10.44 -14.80
N HIS A 272 -20.73 -11.18 -14.35
CA HIS A 272 -21.92 -11.49 -15.14
C HIS A 272 -23.13 -10.69 -14.68
N ASP A 273 -22.99 -9.87 -13.67
CA ASP A 273 -24.03 -8.93 -13.27
C ASP A 273 -24.00 -7.71 -14.19
N ALA A 274 -25.11 -7.44 -14.86
CA ALA A 274 -25.20 -6.27 -15.73
C ALA A 274 -25.00 -4.97 -14.94
N ALA A 275 -25.47 -4.92 -13.69
CA ALA A 275 -25.33 -3.77 -12.81
C ALA A 275 -23.86 -3.42 -12.49
N TYR A 276 -22.94 -4.40 -12.58
CA TYR A 276 -21.50 -4.11 -12.41
C TYR A 276 -20.92 -3.20 -13.49
N TYR A 277 -21.53 -3.17 -14.67
CA TYR A 277 -21.10 -2.37 -15.82
C TYR A 277 -21.98 -1.15 -16.04
N GLU A 278 -23.03 -0.99 -15.23
CA GLU A 278 -23.82 0.23 -15.23
C GLU A 278 -23.03 1.33 -14.55
N ASP A 279 -23.04 2.50 -15.15
CA ASP A 279 -22.51 3.70 -14.52
C ASP A 279 -23.41 4.05 -13.33
N THR A 280 -22.90 3.85 -12.12
CA THR A 280 -23.67 4.05 -10.88
C THR A 280 -23.31 5.37 -10.20
N THR A 281 -22.94 6.38 -11.00
CA THR A 281 -22.61 7.70 -10.45
C THR A 281 -23.72 8.25 -9.55
N GLN A 282 -23.34 8.82 -8.42
CA GLN A 282 -24.24 9.55 -7.53
C GLN A 282 -24.54 10.97 -8.06
N LEU A 283 -23.83 11.41 -9.11
CA LEU A 283 -24.04 12.70 -9.74
C LEU A 283 -25.25 12.64 -10.67
N THR A 284 -26.43 12.85 -10.09
CA THR A 284 -27.74 12.67 -10.75
C THR A 284 -28.42 13.97 -11.15
N ASP A 285 -27.98 15.12 -10.59
CA ASP A 285 -28.54 16.43 -10.92
C ASP A 285 -28.21 16.81 -12.38
N PRO A 286 -29.20 17.14 -13.23
CA PRO A 286 -28.95 17.59 -14.58
C PRO A 286 -28.03 18.81 -14.71
N ALA A 287 -27.82 19.53 -13.63
CA ALA A 287 -26.91 20.67 -13.59
C ALA A 287 -25.45 20.28 -13.83
N TRP A 288 -25.05 19.04 -13.55
CA TRP A 288 -23.70 18.56 -13.89
C TRP A 288 -23.39 18.62 -15.38
N GLU A 289 -24.31 18.17 -16.21
CA GLU A 289 -24.19 18.26 -17.66
C GLU A 289 -24.22 19.72 -18.16
N GLN A 290 -24.99 20.59 -17.49
CA GLN A 290 -24.99 22.01 -17.81
C GLN A 290 -23.65 22.67 -17.47
N LEU A 291 -23.05 22.31 -16.33
CA LEU A 291 -21.71 22.75 -15.94
C LEU A 291 -20.66 22.36 -16.97
N ALA A 292 -20.66 21.10 -17.39
CA ALA A 292 -19.73 20.58 -18.39
C ALA A 292 -19.92 21.29 -19.75
N ALA A 293 -21.16 21.49 -20.19
CA ALA A 293 -21.48 22.15 -21.45
C ALA A 293 -21.23 23.65 -21.46
N SER A 294 -21.14 24.29 -20.29
CA SER A 294 -20.96 25.76 -20.17
C SER A 294 -19.64 26.26 -20.75
N GLY A 295 -18.61 25.41 -20.73
CA GLY A 295 -17.24 25.79 -21.08
C GLY A 295 -16.59 26.77 -20.08
N GLN A 296 -17.23 27.00 -18.93
CA GLN A 296 -16.69 27.87 -17.86
C GLN A 296 -15.51 27.21 -17.16
N PHE A 297 -15.53 25.88 -17.04
CA PHE A 297 -14.53 25.13 -16.31
C PHE A 297 -13.72 24.20 -17.23
N SER A 298 -12.45 24.10 -16.94
CA SER A 298 -11.50 23.14 -17.56
C SER A 298 -10.81 22.28 -16.50
N ARG A 299 -11.11 22.53 -15.23
CA ARG A 299 -10.44 21.89 -14.11
C ARG A 299 -11.39 21.65 -12.93
N LEU A 300 -11.21 20.53 -12.27
CA LEU A 300 -11.79 20.19 -10.97
C LEU A 300 -10.68 20.19 -9.91
N ALA A 301 -10.85 20.93 -8.84
CA ALA A 301 -9.90 20.94 -7.74
C ALA A 301 -10.58 20.53 -6.43
N PHE A 302 -9.94 19.62 -5.72
CA PHE A 302 -10.33 19.20 -4.37
C PHE A 302 -9.57 20.01 -3.33
N ALA A 303 -10.21 20.31 -2.22
CA ALA A 303 -9.58 20.97 -1.07
C ALA A 303 -8.78 19.97 -0.21
N SER A 304 -9.02 18.66 -0.35
CA SER A 304 -8.30 17.59 0.33
C SER A 304 -8.03 16.37 -0.56
N PHE A 305 -7.30 15.40 -0.01
CA PHE A 305 -7.03 14.10 -0.65
C PHE A 305 -7.81 12.98 0.04
N ASP A 306 -9.12 13.10 0.17
CA ASP A 306 -9.96 12.03 0.71
C ASP A 306 -10.39 11.06 -0.39
N PHE A 307 -9.63 9.98 -0.56
CA PHE A 307 -9.91 8.92 -1.53
C PHE A 307 -10.88 7.86 -1.02
N GLU A 308 -11.30 7.93 0.22
CA GLU A 308 -12.20 6.94 0.83
C GLU A 308 -13.67 7.31 0.63
N HIS A 309 -13.95 8.55 0.23
CA HIS A 309 -15.31 9.03 -0.02
C HIS A 309 -15.79 8.66 -1.43
N ASP A 310 -17.01 8.16 -1.56
CA ASP A 310 -17.57 7.72 -2.85
C ASP A 310 -17.68 8.90 -3.84
N ASP A 311 -18.08 10.10 -3.38
CA ASP A 311 -18.20 11.30 -4.20
C ASP A 311 -16.88 11.72 -4.87
N PHE A 312 -15.74 11.42 -4.23
CA PHE A 312 -14.42 11.67 -4.84
C PHE A 312 -14.29 10.95 -6.19
N TRP A 313 -14.67 9.66 -6.23
CA TRP A 313 -14.53 8.86 -7.44
C TRP A 313 -15.49 9.28 -8.54
N ASP A 314 -16.72 9.63 -8.18
CA ASP A 314 -17.73 10.12 -9.11
C ASP A 314 -17.32 11.46 -9.72
N LEU A 315 -16.80 12.38 -8.93
CA LEU A 315 -16.28 13.67 -9.40
C LEU A 315 -15.05 13.53 -10.29
N VAL A 316 -14.11 12.63 -9.96
CA VAL A 316 -12.94 12.36 -10.81
C VAL A 316 -13.36 11.72 -12.13
N ALA A 317 -14.30 10.79 -12.11
CA ALA A 317 -14.86 10.20 -13.33
C ALA A 317 -15.54 11.26 -14.20
N PHE A 318 -16.39 12.11 -13.61
CA PHE A 318 -17.03 13.23 -14.30
C PHE A 318 -16.01 14.16 -14.96
N ALA A 319 -14.97 14.56 -14.22
CA ALA A 319 -13.92 15.42 -14.78
C ALA A 319 -13.20 14.74 -15.97
N ALA A 320 -12.91 13.44 -15.86
CA ALA A 320 -12.27 12.67 -16.93
C ALA A 320 -13.15 12.56 -18.18
N ASP A 321 -14.44 12.29 -18.03
CA ASP A 321 -15.39 12.15 -19.15
C ASP A 321 -15.57 13.45 -19.92
N HIS A 322 -15.45 14.58 -19.23
CA HIS A 322 -15.54 15.92 -19.86
C HIS A 322 -14.18 16.54 -20.22
N GLY A 323 -13.10 15.78 -20.09
CA GLY A 323 -11.74 16.23 -20.45
C GLY A 323 -11.17 17.32 -19.53
N TRP A 324 -11.68 17.44 -18.30
CA TRP A 324 -11.14 18.35 -17.31
C TRP A 324 -9.90 17.77 -16.65
N THR A 325 -9.00 18.62 -16.21
CA THR A 325 -7.86 18.22 -15.36
C THR A 325 -8.28 18.21 -13.90
N SER A 326 -7.55 17.45 -13.07
CA SER A 326 -7.76 17.45 -11.60
C SER A 326 -6.44 17.59 -10.87
N ASN A 327 -6.48 18.18 -9.66
CA ASN A 327 -5.35 18.26 -8.75
C ASN A 327 -5.19 16.99 -7.89
N SER A 328 -6.16 16.12 -7.91
CA SER A 328 -6.17 14.93 -7.07
C SER A 328 -6.70 13.72 -7.84
N PHE A 329 -6.01 12.59 -7.67
CA PHE A 329 -6.46 11.26 -8.06
C PHE A 329 -5.68 10.23 -7.24
N TYR A 330 -6.18 8.99 -7.20
CA TYR A 330 -5.52 7.95 -6.44
C TYR A 330 -4.13 7.63 -7.00
N MET A 331 -3.11 7.80 -6.19
CA MET A 331 -1.75 7.37 -6.47
C MET A 331 -1.30 6.37 -5.42
N GLY A 332 -0.85 5.19 -5.85
CA GLY A 332 -0.38 4.13 -4.96
C GLY A 332 0.86 4.53 -4.13
N HIS A 333 1.62 5.50 -4.60
CA HIS A 333 2.77 6.09 -3.92
C HIS A 333 2.79 7.59 -4.19
N MET A 334 2.70 8.38 -3.14
CA MET A 334 2.68 9.83 -3.20
C MET A 334 3.64 10.40 -2.16
N ASP A 335 4.39 11.43 -2.51
CA ASP A 335 5.08 12.26 -1.52
C ASP A 335 4.03 13.15 -0.85
N GLY A 336 3.62 12.79 0.38
CA GLY A 336 2.60 13.52 1.11
C GLY A 336 2.97 14.98 1.40
N ASN A 337 4.26 15.29 1.53
CA ASN A 337 4.72 16.67 1.71
C ASN A 337 4.55 17.49 0.44
N LEU A 338 4.96 16.93 -0.71
CA LEU A 338 4.79 17.58 -2.00
C LEU A 338 3.30 17.77 -2.32
N ALA A 339 2.48 16.76 -2.06
CA ALA A 339 1.04 16.82 -2.24
C ALA A 339 0.41 17.95 -1.40
N ALA A 340 0.75 18.04 -0.11
CA ALA A 340 0.26 19.08 0.78
C ALA A 340 0.68 20.48 0.32
N VAL A 341 1.95 20.64 -0.10
CA VAL A 341 2.46 21.94 -0.62
C VAL A 341 1.76 22.33 -1.92
N THR A 342 1.56 21.38 -2.82
CA THR A 342 0.86 21.62 -4.10
C THR A 342 -0.58 22.02 -3.86
N LEU A 343 -1.29 21.27 -3.01
CA LEU A 343 -2.68 21.56 -2.65
C LEU A 343 -2.82 22.96 -2.03
N ALA A 344 -1.97 23.29 -1.05
CA ALA A 344 -2.00 24.62 -0.43
C ALA A 344 -1.72 25.72 -1.46
N GLY A 345 -0.78 25.52 -2.38
CA GLY A 345 -0.49 26.48 -3.44
C GLY A 345 -1.69 26.74 -4.36
N GLU A 346 -2.41 25.70 -4.73
CA GLU A 346 -3.60 25.79 -5.57
C GLU A 346 -4.77 26.46 -4.85
N MET A 347 -5.01 26.11 -3.59
CA MET A 347 -6.10 26.70 -2.80
C MET A 347 -5.80 28.15 -2.39
N ASN A 348 -4.55 28.57 -2.35
CA ASN A 348 -4.17 29.97 -2.12
C ASN A 348 -4.25 30.84 -3.40
N THR A 349 -4.28 30.23 -4.57
CA THR A 349 -4.33 30.94 -5.86
C THR A 349 -5.51 30.43 -6.67
N LEU A 350 -6.70 30.87 -6.29
CA LEU A 350 -7.94 30.45 -6.94
C LEU A 350 -7.99 30.89 -8.41
N ALA A 351 -8.42 29.98 -9.29
CA ALA A 351 -8.51 30.20 -10.73
C ALA A 351 -9.97 30.23 -11.21
N PRO A 352 -10.33 31.14 -12.12
CA PRO A 352 -11.73 31.31 -12.55
C PRO A 352 -12.26 30.15 -13.43
N ASP A 353 -11.36 29.37 -14.04
CA ASP A 353 -11.69 28.20 -14.85
C ASP A 353 -11.68 26.87 -14.05
N THR A 354 -11.66 26.96 -12.72
CA THR A 354 -11.61 25.82 -11.81
C THR A 354 -12.89 25.72 -10.99
N LEU A 355 -13.51 24.54 -11.00
CA LEU A 355 -14.55 24.16 -10.06
C LEU A 355 -13.90 23.52 -8.84
N TYR A 356 -14.16 24.07 -7.67
CA TYR A 356 -13.64 23.58 -6.39
C TYR A 356 -14.67 22.68 -5.72
N ALA A 357 -14.28 21.46 -5.35
CA ALA A 357 -15.14 20.50 -4.66
C ALA A 357 -14.70 20.33 -3.21
N PHE A 358 -15.66 20.46 -2.29
CA PHE A 358 -15.49 20.26 -0.85
C PHE A 358 -16.26 19.00 -0.45
N ILE A 359 -15.59 17.86 -0.46
CA ILE A 359 -16.17 16.58 -0.05
C ILE A 359 -16.44 16.59 1.45
N ASP A 360 -15.51 17.16 2.23
CA ASP A 360 -15.65 17.42 3.65
C ASP A 360 -15.80 18.92 3.88
N GLU A 361 -16.98 19.34 4.35
CA GLU A 361 -17.27 20.75 4.64
C GLU A 361 -16.42 21.31 5.79
N ASP A 362 -15.87 20.45 6.64
CA ASP A 362 -14.89 20.85 7.66
C ASP A 362 -13.64 21.50 7.06
N GLU A 363 -13.37 21.24 5.78
CA GLU A 363 -12.27 21.89 5.06
C GLU A 363 -12.46 23.41 4.91
N LEU A 364 -13.69 23.88 4.88
CA LEU A 364 -14.00 25.31 4.87
C LEU A 364 -13.51 26.02 6.14
N ALA A 365 -13.45 25.31 7.27
CA ALA A 365 -12.92 25.85 8.52
C ALA A 365 -11.42 26.20 8.44
N ARG A 366 -10.72 25.71 7.42
CA ARG A 366 -9.29 25.99 7.21
C ARG A 366 -9.02 27.31 6.51
N SER A 367 -10.00 27.82 5.75
CA SER A 367 -9.75 28.95 4.85
C SER A 367 -11.01 29.77 4.56
N ASP A 368 -10.85 31.08 4.46
CA ASP A 368 -11.81 32.01 3.88
C ASP A 368 -11.61 32.01 2.35
N TYR A 369 -12.21 31.08 1.66
CA TYR A 369 -12.20 31.14 0.20
C TYR A 369 -13.21 32.21 -0.28
N ALA A 370 -12.75 33.13 -1.08
CA ALA A 370 -13.63 34.07 -1.78
C ALA A 370 -14.27 33.37 -2.98
N LEU A 371 -15.20 32.49 -2.71
CA LEU A 371 -15.90 31.67 -3.71
C LEU A 371 -17.40 31.90 -3.65
N HIS A 372 -18.06 31.74 -4.80
CA HIS A 372 -19.49 31.53 -4.89
C HIS A 372 -19.79 30.07 -4.66
N TYR A 373 -20.64 29.73 -3.70
CA TYR A 373 -20.91 28.35 -3.31
C TYR A 373 -22.21 27.83 -3.88
N TYR A 374 -22.22 26.55 -4.24
CA TYR A 374 -23.34 25.83 -4.81
C TYR A 374 -23.41 24.43 -4.22
N ARG A 375 -24.59 23.81 -4.25
CA ARG A 375 -24.75 22.42 -3.80
C ARG A 375 -25.46 21.62 -4.88
N LEU A 376 -24.80 20.56 -5.34
CA LEU A 376 -25.37 19.59 -6.29
C LEU A 376 -25.21 18.17 -5.71
N ASP A 377 -26.29 17.41 -5.70
CA ASP A 377 -26.35 16.05 -5.12
C ASP A 377 -25.77 15.96 -3.69
N GLY A 378 -25.85 17.03 -2.91
CA GLY A 378 -25.28 17.11 -1.57
C GLY A 378 -23.82 17.58 -1.50
N ILE A 379 -23.10 17.59 -2.62
CA ILE A 379 -21.70 18.00 -2.68
C ILE A 379 -21.62 19.54 -2.73
N LEU A 380 -20.80 20.10 -1.85
CA LEU A 380 -20.52 21.54 -1.85
C LEU A 380 -19.48 21.87 -2.91
N LEU A 381 -19.81 22.83 -3.77
CA LEU A 381 -18.97 23.30 -4.86
C LEU A 381 -18.68 24.79 -4.69
N GLY A 382 -17.52 25.22 -5.16
CA GLY A 382 -17.12 26.62 -5.16
C GLY A 382 -16.59 27.07 -6.52
N SER A 383 -16.82 28.32 -6.88
CA SER A 383 -16.23 28.94 -8.08
C SER A 383 -15.88 30.40 -7.81
N VAL A 384 -14.85 30.91 -8.49
CA VAL A 384 -14.42 32.32 -8.39
C VAL A 384 -15.45 33.24 -9.03
N GLU A 385 -16.00 32.84 -10.16
CA GLU A 385 -17.05 33.58 -10.87
C GLU A 385 -18.40 32.87 -10.69
N PRO A 386 -19.52 33.60 -10.66
CA PRO A 386 -20.84 33.02 -10.53
C PRO A 386 -21.13 31.99 -11.63
N ILE A 387 -21.77 30.86 -11.26
CA ILE A 387 -22.21 29.85 -12.20
C ILE A 387 -23.61 30.19 -12.68
N HIS A 388 -23.73 30.51 -13.96
CA HIS A 388 -25.01 30.85 -14.54
C HIS A 388 -26.00 29.67 -14.54
N GLY A 389 -27.18 29.91 -14.01
CA GLY A 389 -28.27 28.90 -13.97
C GLY A 389 -28.30 28.06 -12.69
N LEU A 390 -27.33 28.18 -11.81
CA LEU A 390 -27.36 27.56 -10.48
C LEU A 390 -27.80 28.57 -9.41
N THR A 391 -28.45 28.06 -8.38
CA THR A 391 -28.77 28.86 -7.20
C THR A 391 -27.58 28.84 -6.25
N GLU A 392 -27.06 30.02 -5.97
CA GLU A 392 -25.98 30.20 -5.02
C GLU A 392 -26.46 29.89 -3.59
N GLU A 393 -25.67 29.09 -2.86
CA GLU A 393 -25.90 28.87 -1.44
C GLU A 393 -25.70 30.19 -0.68
N PRO A 394 -26.61 30.56 0.24
CA PRO A 394 -26.35 31.65 1.15
C PRO A 394 -25.08 31.39 1.93
N ALA A 395 -24.33 32.43 2.26
CA ALA A 395 -23.01 32.40 2.88
C ALA A 395 -22.84 31.18 3.80
N VAL A 396 -21.95 30.27 3.40
CA VAL A 396 -21.68 29.03 4.15
C VAL A 396 -21.12 29.43 5.50
N ASP A 397 -21.86 29.13 6.55
CA ASP A 397 -21.38 29.33 7.92
C ASP A 397 -20.25 28.32 8.15
N ILE A 398 -19.01 28.81 8.26
CA ILE A 398 -17.85 27.92 8.41
C ILE A 398 -17.83 27.39 9.83
N PRO A 399 -18.19 26.12 10.07
CA PRO A 399 -18.24 25.57 11.42
C PRO A 399 -16.82 25.43 11.98
N ALA A 400 -16.69 25.57 13.31
CA ALA A 400 -15.46 25.19 13.98
C ALA A 400 -15.19 23.69 13.80
N HIS A 401 -14.02 23.32 13.33
CA HIS A 401 -13.64 21.92 13.19
C HIS A 401 -13.44 21.26 14.56
N THR A 402 -14.10 20.12 14.79
CA THR A 402 -13.89 19.31 15.99
C THR A 402 -12.96 18.15 15.65
N MET A 403 -11.78 18.12 16.26
CA MET A 403 -10.77 17.09 16.01
C MET A 403 -11.22 15.73 16.52
N ALA A 404 -11.03 14.69 15.71
CA ALA A 404 -11.38 13.33 16.06
C ALA A 404 -10.36 12.75 17.07
N LEU A 405 -10.77 12.64 18.34
CA LEU A 405 -9.88 12.16 19.41
C LEU A 405 -9.40 10.72 19.17
N GLN A 406 -10.21 9.86 18.56
CA GLN A 406 -9.83 8.48 18.21
C GLN A 406 -8.71 8.39 17.17
N LYS A 407 -8.46 9.45 16.40
CA LYS A 407 -7.34 9.54 15.45
C LYS A 407 -6.06 10.11 16.08
N SER A 408 -6.12 10.50 17.34
CA SER A 408 -5.00 11.08 18.06
C SER A 408 -4.02 10.02 18.55
N SER A 409 -2.74 10.36 18.66
CA SER A 409 -1.73 9.52 19.29
C SER A 409 -1.71 9.79 20.79
N VAL A 410 -1.81 8.74 21.61
CA VAL A 410 -1.81 8.83 23.07
C VAL A 410 -0.66 8.00 23.63
N ILE A 411 0.19 8.63 24.46
CA ILE A 411 1.28 8.00 25.20
C ILE A 411 0.95 8.09 26.68
N ASN A 412 1.10 7.01 27.41
CA ASN A 412 0.82 6.90 28.84
C ASN A 412 -0.56 7.45 29.23
N GLY A 413 -1.59 6.98 28.53
CA GLY A 413 -2.99 7.37 28.73
C GLY A 413 -3.94 6.35 28.10
N THR A 414 -5.21 6.64 28.12
CA THR A 414 -6.27 5.86 27.48
C THR A 414 -7.11 6.74 26.56
N ALA A 415 -7.53 6.21 25.43
CA ALA A 415 -8.45 6.88 24.51
C ALA A 415 -9.71 6.03 24.33
N ASP A 416 -10.83 6.61 24.66
CA ASP A 416 -12.17 6.11 24.32
C ASP A 416 -12.74 6.92 23.14
N ALA A 417 -13.93 6.59 22.67
CA ALA A 417 -14.54 7.28 21.53
C ALA A 417 -14.65 8.81 21.73
N ASP A 418 -14.95 9.24 22.96
CA ASP A 418 -15.29 10.64 23.27
C ASP A 418 -14.36 11.28 24.31
N THR A 419 -13.35 10.56 24.80
CA THR A 419 -12.48 11.06 25.86
C THR A 419 -11.09 10.48 25.78
N VAL A 420 -10.08 11.32 25.91
CA VAL A 420 -8.70 10.92 26.14
C VAL A 420 -8.32 11.26 27.57
N THR A 421 -7.83 10.28 28.34
CA THR A 421 -7.31 10.48 29.69
C THR A 421 -5.81 10.26 29.71
N LEU A 422 -5.07 11.23 30.23
CA LEU A 422 -3.61 11.20 30.38
C LEU A 422 -3.23 10.99 31.85
N ASN A 423 -2.26 10.13 32.10
CA ASN A 423 -1.61 9.95 33.38
C ASN A 423 -0.33 10.81 33.47
N GLU A 424 0.36 10.77 34.61
CA GLU A 424 1.65 11.47 34.81
C GLU A 424 2.63 11.22 33.65
N GLY A 425 3.16 12.29 33.04
CA GLY A 425 4.04 12.22 31.89
C GLY A 425 3.36 11.72 30.59
N GLY A 426 2.03 11.63 30.60
CA GLY A 426 1.25 11.27 29.41
C GLY A 426 1.22 12.40 28.38
N GLU A 427 1.07 12.03 27.11
CA GLU A 427 0.97 12.96 26.00
C GLU A 427 -0.17 12.57 25.05
N LEU A 428 -1.03 13.52 24.74
CA LEU A 428 -1.96 13.49 23.62
C LEU A 428 -1.38 14.33 22.48
N LEU A 429 -1.33 13.77 21.30
CA LEU A 429 -1.03 14.49 20.08
C LEU A 429 -2.18 14.29 19.10
N THR A 430 -2.87 15.37 18.73
CA THR A 430 -4.03 15.30 17.82
C THR A 430 -3.66 14.75 16.44
N GLU A 431 -4.65 14.38 15.66
CA GLU A 431 -4.45 14.14 14.24
C GLU A 431 -3.77 15.35 13.56
N ALA A 432 -3.11 15.10 12.45
CA ALA A 432 -2.48 16.17 11.68
C ALA A 432 -3.51 16.87 10.81
N TRP A 433 -3.45 18.20 10.79
CA TRP A 433 -4.31 19.03 9.97
C TRP A 433 -3.51 20.09 9.23
N MET A 434 -3.87 20.42 8.00
CA MET A 434 -3.26 21.50 7.27
C MET A 434 -4.06 22.77 7.53
N LEU A 435 -3.38 23.85 7.90
CA LEU A 435 -3.98 25.18 8.07
C LEU A 435 -3.44 26.14 7.01
N PHE A 436 -4.33 26.96 6.48
CA PHE A 436 -3.99 28.03 5.55
C PHE A 436 -3.64 29.33 6.30
N PRO A 437 -3.04 30.34 5.63
CA PRO A 437 -2.78 31.62 6.27
C PRO A 437 -4.04 32.23 6.91
N GLY A 438 -3.89 32.71 8.12
CA GLY A 438 -5.01 33.26 8.88
C GLY A 438 -4.78 33.27 10.39
N SER A 439 -5.78 33.66 11.14
CA SER A 439 -5.82 33.65 12.60
C SER A 439 -6.78 32.56 13.09
N TYR A 440 -6.33 31.79 14.07
CA TYR A 440 -7.05 30.62 14.57
C TYR A 440 -7.21 30.70 16.08
N ARG A 441 -8.36 30.19 16.55
CA ARG A 441 -8.64 29.91 17.95
C ARG A 441 -8.76 28.39 18.15
N VAL A 442 -8.09 27.88 19.16
CA VAL A 442 -8.19 26.47 19.56
C VAL A 442 -8.78 26.42 20.97
N THR A 443 -9.87 25.68 21.10
CA THR A 443 -10.55 25.45 22.38
C THR A 443 -10.44 23.98 22.75
N LEU A 444 -9.89 23.70 23.93
CA LEU A 444 -9.86 22.37 24.53
C LEU A 444 -10.87 22.36 25.70
N THR A 445 -11.71 21.34 25.72
CA THR A 445 -12.65 21.11 26.83
C THR A 445 -12.36 19.77 27.48
N GLY A 446 -12.45 19.74 28.83
CA GLY A 446 -12.12 18.53 29.57
C GLY A 446 -11.96 18.77 31.07
N SER A 447 -10.87 18.31 31.67
CA SER A 447 -10.53 18.58 33.07
C SER A 447 -9.03 18.46 33.31
N GLY A 448 -8.52 19.17 34.34
CA GLY A 448 -7.14 19.08 34.79
C GLY A 448 -6.14 19.86 33.94
N PHE A 449 -6.59 20.81 33.11
CA PHE A 449 -5.69 21.56 32.22
C PHE A 449 -4.71 22.47 32.97
N ASP A 450 -4.99 22.85 34.22
CA ASP A 450 -4.09 23.57 35.09
C ASP A 450 -2.85 22.73 35.51
N HIS A 451 -2.91 21.40 35.30
CA HIS A 451 -1.83 20.44 35.50
C HIS A 451 -1.18 19.99 34.18
N SER A 452 -1.40 20.72 33.08
CA SER A 452 -0.90 20.36 31.76
C SER A 452 0.03 21.42 31.16
N TYR A 453 0.82 20.96 30.22
CA TYR A 453 1.53 21.81 29.27
C TYR A 453 0.96 21.59 27.86
N ILE A 454 0.40 22.64 27.28
CA ILE A 454 -0.21 22.59 25.95
C ILE A 454 0.63 23.37 24.97
N TYR A 455 0.83 22.82 23.80
CA TYR A 455 1.53 23.50 22.71
C TYR A 455 0.99 23.06 21.35
N ALA A 456 1.13 23.91 20.36
CA ALA A 456 0.93 23.54 18.98
C ALA A 456 2.27 23.25 18.31
N ARG A 457 2.27 22.37 17.32
CA ARG A 457 3.43 22.12 16.48
C ARG A 457 3.03 21.89 15.04
N HIS A 458 3.93 22.19 14.13
CA HIS A 458 3.74 21.96 12.71
C HIS A 458 5.03 21.41 12.10
N GLY A 459 4.96 20.88 10.93
CA GLY A 459 6.11 20.34 10.19
C GLY A 459 5.68 19.58 8.98
N LEU A 460 6.63 18.97 8.31
CA LEU A 460 6.38 18.03 7.23
C LEU A 460 6.55 16.59 7.74
N ILE A 461 5.99 15.60 7.03
CA ILE A 461 6.17 14.19 7.37
C ILE A 461 7.68 13.87 7.41
N ASN A 462 8.10 13.16 8.48
CA ASN A 462 9.49 12.75 8.70
C ASN A 462 10.53 13.89 8.78
N GLN A 463 10.09 15.12 9.07
CA GLN A 463 10.99 16.24 9.33
C GLN A 463 10.83 16.72 10.77
N GLU A 464 11.77 17.57 11.23
CA GLU A 464 11.66 18.19 12.54
C GLU A 464 10.34 18.97 12.65
N THR A 465 9.61 18.71 13.71
CA THR A 465 8.41 19.47 14.03
C THR A 465 8.79 20.68 14.86
N TYR A 466 8.30 21.86 14.47
CA TYR A 466 8.54 23.10 15.18
C TYR A 466 7.41 23.37 16.16
N LYS A 467 7.75 23.77 17.40
CA LYS A 467 6.78 24.31 18.36
C LYS A 467 6.41 25.72 17.93
N MET A 468 5.11 25.99 17.98
CA MET A 468 4.58 27.34 17.71
C MET A 468 4.44 28.12 19.01
N GLU A 469 4.68 29.42 18.94
CA GLU A 469 4.25 30.33 19.99
C GLU A 469 2.73 30.48 19.93
N VAL A 470 2.07 30.25 21.05
CA VAL A 470 0.62 30.38 21.18
C VAL A 470 0.29 31.35 22.32
N ASN A 471 -0.73 32.16 22.11
CA ASN A 471 -1.21 33.12 23.11
C ASN A 471 -2.43 32.53 23.82
N PHE A 472 -2.29 32.16 25.07
CA PHE A 472 -3.43 31.72 25.87
C PHE A 472 -4.33 32.89 26.22
N THR A 473 -5.60 32.79 25.82
CA THR A 473 -6.63 33.79 26.08
C THR A 473 -7.57 33.39 27.22
N GLY A 474 -7.64 32.06 27.53
CA GLY A 474 -8.40 31.55 28.66
C GLY A 474 -7.71 30.27 29.20
N ILE A 475 -7.51 30.21 30.51
CA ILE A 475 -6.99 29.03 31.21
C ILE A 475 -7.92 28.79 32.41
N ALA A 476 -8.64 27.66 32.35
CA ALA A 476 -9.46 27.14 33.43
C ALA A 476 -9.19 25.64 33.56
N PRO A 477 -9.49 25.01 34.72
CA PRO A 477 -9.28 23.58 34.88
C PRO A 477 -10.06 22.70 33.90
N ASP A 478 -11.17 23.18 33.38
CA ASP A 478 -12.11 22.48 32.50
C ASP A 478 -12.10 23.01 31.05
N GLU A 479 -11.44 24.14 30.80
CA GLU A 479 -11.34 24.71 29.46
C GLU A 479 -10.00 25.45 29.28
N MET A 480 -9.39 25.28 28.12
CA MET A 480 -8.22 26.04 27.71
C MET A 480 -8.40 26.58 26.30
N VAL A 481 -8.15 27.86 26.12
CA VAL A 481 -8.26 28.54 24.84
C VAL A 481 -6.95 29.24 24.52
N PHE A 482 -6.45 29.01 23.31
CA PHE A 482 -5.32 29.77 22.77
C PHE A 482 -5.55 30.20 21.33
N GLU A 483 -4.86 31.27 20.94
CA GLU A 483 -4.93 31.84 19.62
C GLU A 483 -3.52 31.92 19.00
N PHE A 484 -3.47 31.81 17.69
CA PHE A 484 -2.25 32.03 16.93
C PHE A 484 -2.61 32.52 15.52
N SER A 485 -1.63 33.14 14.84
CA SER A 485 -1.76 33.55 13.44
C SER A 485 -0.60 33.02 12.64
N THR A 486 -0.86 32.71 11.38
CA THR A 486 0.18 32.28 10.43
C THR A 486 0.05 33.03 9.12
N GLY A 487 1.18 33.49 8.58
CA GLY A 487 1.26 34.10 7.25
C GLY A 487 1.57 33.09 6.12
N GLU A 488 1.83 31.84 6.47
CA GLU A 488 2.15 30.76 5.54
C GLU A 488 1.32 29.52 5.89
N PRO A 489 1.07 28.60 4.93
CA PRO A 489 0.42 27.33 5.22
C PRO A 489 1.19 26.51 6.25
N LEU A 490 0.49 25.95 7.24
CA LEU A 490 1.05 25.06 8.25
C LEU A 490 0.71 23.62 7.90
N TYR A 491 1.70 22.87 7.45
CA TYR A 491 1.54 21.47 7.14
C TYR A 491 1.61 20.63 8.42
N TYR A 492 0.78 19.58 8.51
CA TYR A 492 0.76 18.66 9.66
C TYR A 492 0.71 19.38 11.02
N TRP A 493 -0.11 20.44 11.08
CA TRP A 493 -0.37 21.14 12.34
C TRP A 493 -1.09 20.21 13.31
N ARG A 494 -0.69 20.26 14.58
CA ARG A 494 -1.23 19.44 15.66
C ARG A 494 -1.23 20.20 16.98
N THR A 495 -2.20 19.90 17.84
CA THR A 495 -2.16 20.30 19.25
C THR A 495 -1.61 19.14 20.08
N ALA A 496 -0.72 19.46 21.00
CA ALA A 496 -0.19 18.50 21.96
C ALA A 496 -0.59 18.93 23.39
N VAL A 497 -1.05 17.96 24.18
CA VAL A 497 -1.35 18.11 25.61
C VAL A 497 -0.44 17.16 26.38
N HIS A 498 0.34 17.67 27.31
CA HIS A 498 1.28 16.92 28.11
C HIS A 498 0.94 17.06 29.61
N ALA A 499 0.78 15.94 30.32
CA ALA A 499 0.51 15.89 31.74
C ALA A 499 1.81 16.14 32.53
N LEU A 500 1.77 17.13 33.46
CA LEU A 500 2.95 17.56 34.23
C LEU A 500 3.14 16.79 35.54
N ASP A 501 2.08 16.27 36.12
CA ASP A 501 2.08 15.57 37.40
C ASP A 501 1.09 14.40 37.41
N ASP A 502 0.81 13.83 38.55
CA ASP A 502 -0.06 12.66 38.76
C ASP A 502 -1.57 12.99 38.73
N THR A 503 -1.93 14.25 38.50
CA THR A 503 -3.34 14.65 38.31
C THR A 503 -3.82 14.23 36.93
N PRO A 504 -4.85 13.35 36.83
CA PRO A 504 -5.34 12.91 35.54
C PRO A 504 -5.92 14.08 34.73
N ILE A 505 -5.52 14.15 33.47
CA ILE A 505 -6.08 15.11 32.50
C ILE A 505 -7.05 14.38 31.61
N ALA A 506 -8.28 14.86 31.52
CA ALA A 506 -9.25 14.35 30.58
C ALA A 506 -9.50 15.39 29.48
N VAL A 507 -9.39 14.98 28.21
CA VAL A 507 -9.72 15.82 27.04
C VAL A 507 -10.94 15.21 26.38
N THR A 508 -12.01 16.00 26.25
CA THR A 508 -13.28 15.56 25.66
C THR A 508 -13.56 16.20 24.30
N VAL A 509 -13.10 17.41 24.08
CA VAL A 509 -13.28 18.12 22.81
C VAL A 509 -12.05 18.96 22.51
N ILE A 510 -11.65 18.99 21.25
CA ILE A 510 -10.69 19.95 20.72
C ILE A 510 -11.33 20.59 19.48
N LYS A 511 -11.57 21.89 19.52
CA LYS A 511 -12.12 22.66 18.40
C LYS A 511 -11.08 23.63 17.84
N VAL A 512 -11.04 23.74 16.53
CA VAL A 512 -10.21 24.71 15.80
C VAL A 512 -11.14 25.58 14.97
N GLU A 513 -11.05 26.88 15.17
CA GLU A 513 -11.89 27.89 14.52
C GLU A 513 -10.99 28.93 13.86
N LYS A 514 -11.25 29.28 12.61
CA LYS A 514 -10.62 30.42 11.95
C LYS A 514 -11.35 31.70 12.39
N ILE A 515 -10.61 32.69 12.88
CA ILE A 515 -11.16 33.92 13.47
C ILE A 515 -10.73 35.20 12.73
N GLY A 516 -9.95 35.05 11.64
CA GLY A 516 -9.53 36.18 10.80
C GLY A 516 -8.42 35.80 9.80
#